data_edc2d05e957bf2b046ab364d297570ae
#
_entry.id   edc2d05e957bf2b046ab364d297570ae
#
_cell.length_a   1.000
_cell.length_b   1.000
_cell.length_c   1.000
_cell.angle_alpha   90.00
_cell.angle_beta   90.00
_cell.angle_gamma   90.00
#
_symmetry.space_group_name_H-M   'P 1'
#
loop_
_entity.id
_entity.type
_entity.pdbx_description
1 polymer ?
#
loop_
_entity_poly.entity_id
_entity_poly.type
_entity_poly.pdbx_seq_one_letter_code
_entity_poly.pdbx_strand_id
1 'polypeptide(L)'
;MSVTAGNPMAPHLAGKKVLLTGGTGFVGRHLLPQLLAAGAEVTCLTRAVSRTGHLPQGVATAQADLTTGAGLEQALQGKDVVIHMAALLFGLGWQDYLRANALVARSMASALTRLSADGGLGKDFRFVLVSSLAATGPSGTAPGVNDATPTAPVSAYGWSKMLTEQVLGRALGQSLVTLRPPIIYGSGDKGLLP
;
A
#
# COMPACT_ATOMS: atom_id res chain seq x y z
N MET A 1 7.84 -15.66 33.46
CA MET A 1 8.64 -14.54 32.91
C MET A 1 8.27 -14.39 31.45
N SER A 2 7.42 -13.38 31.14
CA SER A 2 7.04 -13.10 29.76
C SER A 2 8.19 -12.34 29.10
N VAL A 3 8.89 -12.98 28.18
CA VAL A 3 9.84 -12.30 27.29
C VAL A 3 8.99 -11.46 26.37
N THR A 4 8.91 -10.15 26.61
CA THR A 4 8.42 -9.20 25.62
C THR A 4 9.43 -9.18 24.49
N ALA A 5 9.22 -10.05 23.50
CA ALA A 5 9.95 -9.95 22.24
C ALA A 5 9.76 -8.53 21.70
N GLY A 6 10.83 -7.75 21.63
CA GLY A 6 10.80 -6.39 21.09
C GLY A 6 10.18 -6.40 19.71
N ASN A 7 9.50 -5.31 19.33
CA ASN A 7 8.90 -5.21 18.00
C ASN A 7 10.02 -5.38 16.93
N PRO A 8 9.98 -6.43 16.09
CA PRO A 8 11.05 -6.72 15.11
C PRO A 8 11.21 -5.62 14.06
N MET A 9 10.21 -4.75 13.89
CA MET A 9 10.26 -3.61 12.96
C MET A 9 10.99 -2.39 13.56
N ALA A 10 11.12 -2.29 14.89
CA ALA A 10 11.65 -1.11 15.56
C ALA A 10 13.05 -0.69 15.06
N PRO A 11 14.02 -1.60 14.85
CA PRO A 11 15.36 -1.23 14.38
C PRO A 11 15.35 -0.55 13.00
N HIS A 12 14.33 -0.79 12.19
CA HIS A 12 14.25 -0.33 10.81
C HIS A 12 13.33 0.88 10.60
N LEU A 13 12.37 1.09 11.52
CA LEU A 13 11.30 2.09 11.36
C LEU A 13 11.38 3.24 12.37
N ALA A 14 12.19 3.14 13.42
CA ALA A 14 12.33 4.21 14.40
C ALA A 14 12.75 5.53 13.74
N GLY A 15 11.94 6.59 13.92
CA GLY A 15 12.13 7.91 13.33
C GLY A 15 11.89 7.98 11.81
N LYS A 16 11.49 6.90 11.14
CA LYS A 16 11.16 6.93 9.72
C LYS A 16 9.80 7.56 9.47
N LYS A 17 9.73 8.44 8.49
CA LYS A 17 8.49 9.09 8.03
C LYS A 17 7.75 8.17 7.08
N VAL A 18 6.68 7.56 7.56
CA VAL A 18 5.87 6.57 6.82
C VAL A 18 4.56 7.20 6.33
N LEU A 19 4.30 7.13 5.02
CA LEU A 19 2.98 7.43 4.46
C LEU A 19 2.22 6.13 4.23
N LEU A 20 1.03 6.02 4.81
CA LEU A 20 0.17 4.85 4.66
C LEU A 20 -1.11 5.22 3.90
N THR A 21 -1.38 4.58 2.78
CA THR A 21 -2.69 4.64 2.13
C THR A 21 -3.54 3.43 2.52
N GLY A 22 -4.84 3.60 2.64
CA GLY A 22 -5.73 2.53 3.10
C GLY A 22 -5.69 2.29 4.62
N GLY A 23 -5.08 3.19 5.40
CA GLY A 23 -4.96 3.07 6.85
C GLY A 23 -6.30 3.04 7.60
N THR A 24 -7.36 3.59 7.03
CA THR A 24 -8.72 3.54 7.59
C THR A 24 -9.45 2.21 7.33
N GLY A 25 -8.86 1.32 6.52
CA GLY A 25 -9.41 0.02 6.17
C GLY A 25 -9.11 -1.08 7.21
N PHE A 26 -9.55 -2.30 6.89
CA PHE A 26 -9.38 -3.48 7.76
C PHE A 26 -7.91 -3.75 8.10
N VAL A 27 -7.05 -3.95 7.10
CA VAL A 27 -5.62 -4.22 7.33
C VAL A 27 -4.92 -3.03 7.99
N GLY A 28 -5.29 -1.80 7.59
CA GLY A 28 -4.70 -0.57 8.13
C GLY A 28 -4.88 -0.42 9.62
N ARG A 29 -6.04 -0.78 10.16
CA ARG A 29 -6.31 -0.75 11.61
C ARG A 29 -5.40 -1.66 12.42
N HIS A 30 -4.97 -2.77 11.85
CA HIS A 30 -4.03 -3.69 12.50
C HIS A 30 -2.57 -3.27 12.30
N LEU A 31 -2.24 -2.62 11.18
CA LEU A 31 -0.88 -2.19 10.89
C LEU A 31 -0.48 -0.90 11.61
N LEU A 32 -1.39 0.08 11.71
CA LEU A 32 -1.11 1.39 12.31
C LEU A 32 -0.52 1.31 13.73
N PRO A 33 -1.10 0.54 14.68
CA PRO A 33 -0.53 0.41 16.02
C PRO A 33 0.88 -0.20 16.01
N GLN A 34 1.15 -1.12 15.09
CA GLN A 34 2.46 -1.77 14.97
C GLN A 34 3.54 -0.82 14.44
N LEU A 35 3.19 0.04 13.47
CA LEU A 35 4.09 1.07 12.95
C LEU A 35 4.44 2.09 14.04
N LEU A 36 3.45 2.55 14.81
CA LEU A 36 3.67 3.45 15.95
C LEU A 36 4.54 2.79 17.02
N ALA A 37 4.26 1.54 17.37
CA ALA A 37 5.06 0.78 18.35
C ALA A 37 6.50 0.52 17.87
N ALA A 38 6.75 0.57 16.55
CA ALA A 38 8.08 0.52 15.96
C ALA A 38 8.78 1.89 15.95
N GLY A 39 8.14 2.94 16.45
CA GLY A 39 8.71 4.29 16.50
C GLY A 39 8.64 5.06 15.19
N ALA A 40 7.80 4.64 14.23
CA ALA A 40 7.62 5.36 12.97
C ALA A 40 6.77 6.63 13.16
N GLU A 41 7.11 7.68 12.40
CA GLU A 41 6.28 8.87 12.23
C GLU A 41 5.23 8.62 11.13
N VAL A 42 4.02 8.21 11.54
CA VAL A 42 3.01 7.73 10.59
C VAL A 42 2.07 8.83 10.14
N THR A 43 1.97 9.01 8.82
CA THR A 43 0.94 9.83 8.17
C THR A 43 -0.03 8.92 7.41
N CYS A 44 -1.30 8.92 7.75
CA CYS A 44 -2.34 8.21 7.01
C CYS A 44 -2.89 9.12 5.90
N LEU A 45 -2.78 8.68 4.64
CA LEU A 45 -3.39 9.38 3.51
C LEU A 45 -4.89 9.09 3.49
N THR A 46 -5.68 10.15 3.50
CA THR A 46 -7.14 10.08 3.56
C THR A 46 -7.77 10.85 2.41
N ARG A 47 -8.97 10.46 2.01
CA ARG A 47 -9.85 11.28 1.16
C ARG A 47 -10.64 12.25 2.05
N ALA A 48 -11.14 13.34 1.51
CA ALA A 48 -11.96 14.32 2.25
C ALA A 48 -13.15 13.68 2.98
N VAL A 49 -13.74 12.63 2.40
CA VAL A 49 -14.88 11.88 2.97
C VAL A 49 -14.50 10.75 3.92
N SER A 50 -13.21 10.55 4.20
CA SER A 50 -12.76 9.44 5.05
C SER A 50 -13.12 9.70 6.52
N ARG A 51 -13.63 8.66 7.19
CA ARG A 51 -13.84 8.70 8.65
C ARG A 51 -12.51 8.43 9.33
N THR A 52 -11.97 9.42 10.06
CA THR A 52 -10.65 9.37 10.69
C THR A 52 -10.70 9.20 12.22
N GLY A 53 -11.86 9.35 12.84
CA GLY A 53 -12.01 9.31 14.31
C GLY A 53 -11.63 7.99 14.99
N HIS A 54 -11.38 6.93 14.21
CA HIS A 54 -10.90 5.64 14.74
C HIS A 54 -9.40 5.42 14.54
N LEU A 55 -8.68 6.39 13.95
CA LEU A 55 -7.22 6.29 13.83
C LEU A 55 -6.57 6.37 15.21
N PRO A 56 -5.53 5.57 15.47
CA PRO A 56 -4.80 5.64 16.73
C PRO A 56 -4.23 7.04 17.00
N GLN A 57 -4.16 7.41 18.27
CA GLN A 57 -3.44 8.61 18.68
C GLN A 57 -1.99 8.55 18.20
N GLY A 58 -1.43 9.66 17.72
CA GLY A 58 -0.09 9.74 17.16
C GLY A 58 -0.03 9.54 15.65
N VAL A 59 -1.13 9.15 15.00
CA VAL A 59 -1.20 9.10 13.54
C VAL A 59 -1.60 10.47 12.99
N ALA A 60 -0.71 11.08 12.20
CA ALA A 60 -1.04 12.27 11.43
C ALA A 60 -1.91 11.93 10.21
N THR A 61 -2.66 12.88 9.69
CA THR A 61 -3.43 12.71 8.46
C THR A 61 -2.99 13.71 7.40
N ALA A 62 -2.96 13.26 6.15
CA ALA A 62 -2.83 14.12 4.98
C ALA A 62 -3.99 13.83 4.02
N GLN A 63 -4.52 14.86 3.38
CA GLN A 63 -5.57 14.70 2.39
C GLN A 63 -4.99 14.74 0.98
N ALA A 64 -5.33 13.74 0.18
CA ALA A 64 -5.05 13.74 -1.25
C ALA A 64 -6.09 12.89 -2.01
N ASP A 65 -6.29 13.24 -3.26
CA ASP A 65 -7.04 12.44 -4.20
C ASP A 65 -6.07 11.59 -5.05
N LEU A 66 -6.06 10.30 -4.79
CA LEU A 66 -5.20 9.36 -5.51
C LEU A 66 -5.56 9.25 -7.00
N THR A 67 -6.81 9.54 -7.39
CA THR A 67 -7.27 9.44 -8.79
C THR A 67 -6.77 10.62 -9.61
N THR A 68 -6.91 11.83 -9.08
CA THR A 68 -6.48 13.07 -9.75
C THR A 68 -5.04 13.44 -9.47
N GLY A 69 -4.47 12.94 -8.38
CA GLY A 69 -3.14 13.30 -7.89
C GLY A 69 -3.12 14.60 -7.07
N ALA A 70 -4.26 15.25 -6.86
CA ALA A 70 -4.34 16.50 -6.08
C ALA A 70 -3.87 16.28 -4.63
N GLY A 71 -2.92 17.09 -4.15
CA GLY A 71 -2.33 17.00 -2.80
C GLY A 71 -1.34 15.85 -2.61
N LEU A 72 -1.10 15.02 -3.64
CA LEU A 72 -0.31 13.80 -3.49
C LEU A 72 1.19 14.10 -3.33
N GLU A 73 1.75 15.03 -4.09
CA GLU A 73 3.16 15.42 -3.95
C GLU A 73 3.44 15.98 -2.55
N GLN A 74 2.57 16.87 -2.06
CA GLN A 74 2.70 17.41 -0.71
C GLN A 74 2.68 16.31 0.35
N ALA A 75 1.81 15.31 0.20
CA ALA A 75 1.72 14.20 1.15
C ALA A 75 2.95 13.28 1.11
N LEU A 76 3.57 13.12 -0.07
CA LEU A 76 4.75 12.29 -0.31
C LEU A 76 6.07 12.98 0.07
N GLN A 77 6.09 14.33 0.10
CA GLN A 77 7.30 15.10 0.36
C GLN A 77 8.00 14.67 1.65
N GLY A 78 9.29 14.39 1.56
CA GLY A 78 10.15 14.02 2.68
C GLY A 78 9.84 12.66 3.33
N LYS A 79 9.07 11.79 2.68
CA LYS A 79 8.79 10.44 3.21
C LYS A 79 9.95 9.49 2.96
N ASP A 80 10.23 8.64 3.95
CA ASP A 80 11.20 7.56 3.86
C ASP A 80 10.56 6.28 3.31
N VAL A 81 9.30 6.04 3.69
CA VAL A 81 8.57 4.82 3.31
C VAL A 81 7.14 5.18 2.91
N VAL A 82 6.69 4.61 1.82
CA VAL A 82 5.27 4.59 1.44
C VAL A 82 4.75 3.18 1.50
N ILE A 83 3.64 2.95 2.22
CA ILE A 83 2.93 1.66 2.23
C ILE A 83 1.57 1.89 1.55
N HIS A 84 1.43 1.36 0.34
CA HIS A 84 0.23 1.54 -0.47
C HIS A 84 -0.67 0.31 -0.37
N MET A 85 -1.74 0.43 0.44
CA MET A 85 -2.75 -0.61 0.64
C MET A 85 -4.13 -0.23 0.10
N ALA A 86 -4.33 1.06 -0.22
CA ALA A 86 -5.61 1.51 -0.77
C ALA A 86 -5.90 0.80 -2.10
N ALA A 87 -7.01 0.09 -2.17
CA ALA A 87 -7.47 -0.60 -3.36
C ALA A 87 -8.99 -0.76 -3.33
N LEU A 88 -9.60 -0.87 -4.48
CA LEU A 88 -10.97 -1.34 -4.63
C LEU A 88 -10.94 -2.87 -4.69
N LEU A 89 -11.65 -3.53 -3.78
CA LEU A 89 -11.75 -4.99 -3.71
C LEU A 89 -13.02 -5.49 -4.42
N PHE A 90 -14.10 -4.74 -4.33
CA PHE A 90 -15.41 -5.08 -4.90
C PHE A 90 -15.87 -3.95 -5.81
N GLY A 91 -15.72 -4.13 -7.11
CA GLY A 91 -16.19 -3.25 -8.16
C GLY A 91 -17.31 -3.90 -8.96
N LEU A 92 -18.14 -3.08 -9.61
CA LEU A 92 -19.22 -3.56 -10.48
C LEU A 92 -18.70 -4.03 -11.85
N GLY A 93 -17.50 -3.58 -12.24
CA GLY A 93 -16.92 -3.94 -13.53
C GLY A 93 -15.45 -3.59 -13.68
N TRP A 94 -14.89 -3.94 -14.82
CA TRP A 94 -13.48 -3.71 -15.16
C TRP A 94 -13.03 -2.26 -14.98
N GLN A 95 -13.87 -1.31 -15.41
CA GLN A 95 -13.52 0.11 -15.35
C GLN A 95 -13.35 0.63 -13.92
N ASP A 96 -14.12 0.10 -12.95
CA ASP A 96 -14.00 0.50 -11.55
C ASP A 96 -12.64 0.10 -10.98
N TYR A 97 -12.23 -1.14 -11.25
CA TYR A 97 -10.91 -1.63 -10.84
C TYR A 97 -9.78 -0.87 -11.52
N LEU A 98 -9.92 -0.58 -12.81
CA LEU A 98 -8.91 0.15 -13.56
C LEU A 98 -8.73 1.56 -12.98
N ARG A 99 -9.82 2.27 -12.72
CA ARG A 99 -9.77 3.62 -12.13
C ARG A 99 -9.21 3.63 -10.73
N ALA A 100 -9.71 2.75 -9.87
CA ALA A 100 -9.39 2.78 -8.44
C ALA A 100 -8.02 2.16 -8.10
N ASN A 101 -7.46 1.32 -8.96
CA ASN A 101 -6.18 0.66 -8.73
C ASN A 101 -5.10 1.13 -9.72
N ALA A 102 -5.26 0.83 -11.01
CA ALA A 102 -4.20 1.07 -12.01
C ALA A 102 -3.97 2.58 -12.32
N LEU A 103 -5.04 3.39 -12.45
CA LEU A 103 -4.88 4.82 -12.68
C LEU A 103 -4.32 5.54 -11.44
N VAL A 104 -4.68 5.09 -10.24
CA VAL A 104 -4.07 5.56 -8.99
C VAL A 104 -2.56 5.30 -9.00
N ALA A 105 -2.12 4.14 -9.47
CA ALA A 105 -0.70 3.83 -9.60
C ALA A 105 0.04 4.81 -10.54
N ARG A 106 -0.60 5.27 -11.62
CA ARG A 106 -0.02 6.29 -12.51
C ARG A 106 0.15 7.63 -11.83
N SER A 107 -0.85 8.10 -11.07
CA SER A 107 -0.76 9.34 -10.31
C SER A 107 0.37 9.27 -9.27
N MET A 108 0.46 8.16 -8.54
CA MET A 108 1.56 7.88 -7.60
C MET A 108 2.93 7.88 -8.30
N ALA A 109 3.08 7.12 -9.38
CA ALA A 109 4.32 7.04 -10.14
C ALA A 109 4.77 8.42 -10.63
N SER A 110 3.86 9.23 -11.19
CA SER A 110 4.15 10.57 -11.66
C SER A 110 4.63 11.49 -10.54
N ALA A 111 3.95 11.49 -9.39
CA ALA A 111 4.34 12.31 -8.23
C ALA A 111 5.70 11.87 -7.67
N LEU A 112 5.93 10.57 -7.53
CA LEU A 112 7.18 10.02 -7.01
C LEU A 112 8.36 10.28 -7.96
N THR A 113 8.16 10.19 -9.27
CA THR A 113 9.21 10.51 -10.25
C THR A 113 9.63 11.96 -10.15
N ARG A 114 8.69 12.91 -10.05
CA ARG A 114 9.00 14.34 -9.87
C ARG A 114 9.75 14.58 -8.56
N LEU A 115 9.22 14.08 -7.45
CA LEU A 115 9.86 14.24 -6.13
C LEU A 115 11.26 13.61 -6.08
N SER A 116 11.47 12.47 -6.73
CA SER A 116 12.79 11.84 -6.81
C SER A 116 13.80 12.71 -7.56
N ALA A 117 13.39 13.34 -8.65
CA ALA A 117 14.23 14.24 -9.43
C ALA A 117 14.64 15.49 -8.62
N ASP A 118 13.74 15.99 -7.77
CA ASP A 118 13.94 17.19 -6.95
C ASP A 118 14.58 16.90 -5.57
N GLY A 119 14.97 15.64 -5.29
CA GLY A 119 15.48 15.24 -3.98
C GLY A 119 14.44 15.32 -2.85
N GLY A 120 13.16 15.31 -3.19
CA GLY A 120 12.04 15.47 -2.27
C GLY A 120 11.66 14.20 -1.50
N LEU A 121 12.35 13.09 -1.70
CA LEU A 121 12.15 11.82 -0.97
C LEU A 121 13.30 11.55 0.00
N GLY A 122 13.06 10.69 0.99
CA GLY A 122 14.12 10.22 1.90
C GLY A 122 15.25 9.52 1.13
N LYS A 123 16.49 9.61 1.64
CA LYS A 123 17.70 9.08 0.99
C LYS A 123 17.59 7.59 0.61
N ASP A 124 17.00 6.79 1.50
CA ASP A 124 16.82 5.34 1.32
C ASP A 124 15.35 4.99 1.09
N PHE A 125 14.67 5.81 0.32
CA PHE A 125 13.23 5.69 0.07
C PHE A 125 12.82 4.29 -0.36
N ARG A 126 11.73 3.79 0.21
CA ARG A 126 11.10 2.51 -0.15
C ARG A 126 9.60 2.66 -0.35
N PHE A 127 9.10 2.01 -1.37
CA PHE A 127 7.68 1.91 -1.65
C PHE A 127 7.23 0.45 -1.49
N VAL A 128 6.35 0.20 -0.55
CA VAL A 128 5.75 -1.12 -0.32
C VAL A 128 4.35 -1.13 -0.93
N LEU A 129 4.18 -1.88 -2.01
CA LEU A 129 2.90 -2.12 -2.63
C LEU A 129 2.26 -3.38 -2.05
N VAL A 130 1.10 -3.24 -1.44
CA VAL A 130 0.25 -4.39 -1.11
C VAL A 130 -0.60 -4.72 -2.33
N SER A 131 -0.08 -5.64 -3.13
CA SER A 131 -0.76 -6.20 -4.30
C SER A 131 -1.70 -7.34 -3.90
N SER A 132 -1.75 -8.41 -4.64
CA SER A 132 -2.57 -9.59 -4.35
C SER A 132 -2.02 -10.81 -5.09
N LEU A 133 -2.20 -11.98 -4.51
CA LEU A 133 -1.94 -13.25 -5.21
C LEU A 133 -2.81 -13.39 -6.49
N ALA A 134 -3.97 -12.70 -6.55
CA ALA A 134 -4.79 -12.62 -7.74
C ALA A 134 -4.07 -12.01 -8.96
N ALA A 135 -3.01 -11.20 -8.75
CA ALA A 135 -2.18 -10.67 -9.84
C ALA A 135 -1.34 -11.75 -10.53
N THR A 136 -0.96 -12.80 -9.82
CA THR A 136 -0.20 -13.92 -10.39
C THR A 136 -1.10 -14.82 -11.23
N GLY A 137 -2.36 -15.01 -10.82
CA GLY A 137 -3.28 -15.97 -11.41
C GLY A 137 -3.20 -17.34 -10.75
N PRO A 138 -3.96 -18.34 -11.26
CA PRO A 138 -4.01 -19.67 -10.68
C PRO A 138 -2.68 -20.41 -10.87
N SER A 139 -2.32 -21.24 -9.90
CA SER A 139 -1.23 -22.19 -10.06
C SER A 139 -1.71 -23.42 -10.82
N GLY A 140 -1.01 -23.78 -11.88
CA GLY A 140 -1.26 -25.02 -12.64
C GLY A 140 -0.47 -26.23 -12.10
N THR A 141 0.42 -26.04 -11.14
CA THR A 141 1.34 -27.07 -10.65
C THR A 141 1.51 -27.02 -9.14
N ALA A 142 1.78 -28.17 -8.51
CA ALA A 142 2.45 -28.21 -7.22
C ALA A 142 3.96 -28.00 -7.48
N PRO A 143 4.63 -27.12 -6.80
CA PRO A 143 4.43 -26.53 -5.46
C PRO A 143 3.74 -25.15 -5.44
N GLY A 144 3.06 -24.71 -6.45
CA GLY A 144 2.38 -23.42 -6.46
C GLY A 144 3.14 -22.34 -7.24
N VAL A 145 2.90 -21.07 -6.89
CA VAL A 145 3.56 -19.90 -7.51
C VAL A 145 4.70 -19.39 -6.63
N ASN A 146 5.70 -18.78 -7.27
CA ASN A 146 6.82 -18.09 -6.60
C ASN A 146 7.11 -16.75 -7.32
N ASP A 147 8.13 -16.03 -6.88
CA ASP A 147 8.47 -14.71 -7.40
C ASP A 147 8.88 -14.72 -8.89
N ALA A 148 9.36 -15.84 -9.39
CA ALA A 148 9.71 -16.02 -10.82
C ALA A 148 8.51 -16.43 -11.68
N THR A 149 7.36 -16.75 -11.08
CA THR A 149 6.17 -17.18 -11.84
C THR A 149 5.61 -15.98 -12.62
N PRO A 150 5.46 -16.12 -13.96
CA PRO A 150 4.85 -15.07 -14.79
C PRO A 150 3.44 -14.75 -14.33
N THR A 151 3.08 -13.47 -14.33
CA THR A 151 1.72 -13.04 -13.99
C THR A 151 0.73 -13.37 -15.09
N ALA A 152 -0.34 -14.07 -14.74
CA ALA A 152 -1.42 -14.48 -15.66
C ALA A 152 -2.79 -14.36 -14.97
N PRO A 153 -3.21 -13.14 -14.55
CA PRO A 153 -4.45 -12.95 -13.82
C PRO A 153 -5.68 -13.35 -14.63
N VAL A 154 -6.67 -13.94 -13.96
CA VAL A 154 -7.93 -14.40 -14.56
C VAL A 154 -9.15 -13.58 -14.14
N SER A 155 -8.97 -12.54 -13.34
CA SER A 155 -10.04 -11.65 -12.87
C SER A 155 -9.73 -10.19 -13.15
N ALA A 156 -10.77 -9.35 -13.28
CA ALA A 156 -10.60 -7.90 -13.46
C ALA A 156 -9.81 -7.27 -12.30
N TYR A 157 -10.05 -7.72 -11.07
CA TYR A 157 -9.27 -7.31 -9.91
C TYR A 157 -7.79 -7.71 -10.06
N GLY A 158 -7.50 -8.97 -10.36
CA GLY A 158 -6.13 -9.46 -10.56
C GLY A 158 -5.39 -8.69 -11.66
N TRP A 159 -6.05 -8.45 -12.79
CA TRP A 159 -5.51 -7.60 -13.87
C TRP A 159 -5.19 -6.19 -13.39
N SER A 160 -6.08 -5.57 -12.63
CA SER A 160 -5.84 -4.22 -12.11
C SER A 160 -4.64 -4.17 -11.15
N LYS A 161 -4.45 -5.19 -10.33
CA LYS A 161 -3.30 -5.32 -9.42
C LYS A 161 -2.00 -5.56 -10.20
N MET A 162 -2.02 -6.45 -11.19
CA MET A 162 -0.86 -6.65 -12.07
C MET A 162 -0.45 -5.36 -12.79
N LEU A 163 -1.40 -4.61 -13.34
CA LEU A 163 -1.11 -3.31 -13.98
C LEU A 163 -0.53 -2.30 -12.98
N THR A 164 -1.03 -2.28 -11.74
CA THR A 164 -0.46 -1.47 -10.65
C THR A 164 1.01 -1.80 -10.40
N GLU A 165 1.34 -3.10 -10.32
CA GLU A 165 2.72 -3.57 -10.15
C GLU A 165 3.62 -3.12 -11.32
N GLN A 166 3.15 -3.27 -12.55
CA GLN A 166 3.91 -2.87 -13.74
C GLN A 166 4.17 -1.37 -13.80
N VAL A 167 3.16 -0.55 -13.51
CA VAL A 167 3.29 0.92 -13.54
C VAL A 167 4.29 1.38 -12.48
N LEU A 168 4.14 0.91 -11.24
CA LEU A 168 5.04 1.28 -10.14
C LEU A 168 6.44 0.68 -10.32
N GLY A 169 6.55 -0.54 -10.83
CA GLY A 169 7.83 -1.20 -11.10
C GLY A 169 8.68 -0.43 -12.10
N ARG A 170 8.07 0.08 -13.19
CA ARG A 170 8.78 0.92 -14.16
C ARG A 170 9.26 2.25 -13.58
N ALA A 171 8.47 2.84 -12.68
CA ALA A 171 8.79 4.15 -12.10
C ALA A 171 9.80 4.08 -10.96
N LEU A 172 9.76 3.03 -10.14
CA LEU A 172 10.48 2.95 -8.87
C LEU A 172 11.65 1.96 -8.88
N GLY A 173 11.68 1.03 -9.82
CA GLY A 173 12.76 0.03 -9.91
C GLY A 173 13.02 -0.68 -8.58
N GLN A 174 14.25 -0.63 -8.10
CA GLN A 174 14.68 -1.28 -6.85
C GLN A 174 14.11 -0.66 -5.57
N SER A 175 13.50 0.51 -5.65
CA SER A 175 12.81 1.13 -4.50
C SER A 175 11.44 0.52 -4.23
N LEU A 176 10.90 -0.29 -5.15
CA LEU A 176 9.63 -0.97 -5.01
C LEU A 176 9.80 -2.34 -4.36
N VAL A 177 8.99 -2.59 -3.33
CA VAL A 177 8.74 -3.93 -2.76
C VAL A 177 7.28 -4.27 -3.02
N THR A 178 7.01 -5.37 -3.68
CA THR A 178 5.64 -5.84 -3.97
C THR A 178 5.31 -7.05 -3.10
N LEU A 179 4.25 -6.92 -2.31
CA LEU A 179 3.69 -8.02 -1.52
C LEU A 179 2.41 -8.52 -2.20
N ARG A 180 2.30 -9.82 -2.42
CA ARG A 180 1.12 -10.48 -3.00
C ARG A 180 0.45 -11.38 -1.96
N PRO A 181 -0.25 -10.81 -0.97
CA PRO A 181 -0.94 -11.62 0.02
C PRO A 181 -2.07 -12.42 -0.62
N PRO A 182 -2.39 -13.60 -0.07
CA PRO A 182 -3.64 -14.30 -0.32
C PRO A 182 -4.81 -13.53 0.33
N ILE A 183 -5.96 -14.17 0.45
CA ILE A 183 -7.10 -13.63 1.19
C ILE A 183 -6.67 -13.33 2.63
N ILE A 184 -6.84 -12.05 3.03
CA ILE A 184 -6.60 -11.59 4.40
C ILE A 184 -7.96 -11.54 5.11
N TYR A 185 -8.09 -12.24 6.21
CA TYR A 185 -9.29 -12.31 7.03
C TYR A 185 -8.97 -12.20 8.52
N GLY A 186 -9.96 -11.90 9.34
CA GLY A 186 -9.77 -11.81 10.78
C GLY A 186 -10.70 -10.81 11.45
N SER A 187 -10.41 -10.47 12.70
CA SER A 187 -11.26 -9.57 13.51
C SER A 187 -11.43 -8.21 12.86
N GLY A 188 -12.68 -7.83 12.59
CA GLY A 188 -13.05 -6.56 11.96
C GLY A 188 -13.10 -6.61 10.44
N ASP A 189 -12.86 -7.76 9.81
CA ASP A 189 -13.18 -7.96 8.40
C ASP A 189 -14.71 -7.89 8.19
N LYS A 190 -15.11 -7.15 7.15
CA LYS A 190 -16.52 -6.99 6.78
C LYS A 190 -16.82 -7.48 5.37
N GLY A 191 -15.83 -8.09 4.72
CA GLY A 191 -15.90 -8.29 3.27
C GLY A 191 -15.93 -9.74 2.80
N LEU A 192 -15.28 -10.66 3.46
CA LEU A 192 -14.99 -11.99 2.91
C LEU A 192 -15.55 -13.16 3.73
N LEU A 193 -15.65 -13.00 5.04
CA LEU A 193 -16.22 -14.02 5.91
C LEU A 193 -17.32 -13.38 6.75
N PRO A 194 -18.47 -14.07 6.94
CA PRO A 194 -19.58 -13.60 7.78
C PRO A 194 -19.19 -13.54 9.25
#